data_ec349bb42ef0588cf98c3f6f79b8e269
#
_entry.id   ec349bb42ef0588cf98c3f6f79b8e269
#
_cell.length_a   1.000
_cell.length_b   1.000
_cell.length_c   1.000
_cell.angle_alpha   90.00
_cell.angle_beta   90.00
_cell.angle_gamma   90.00
#
_symmetry.space_group_name_H-M   'P 1'
#
loop_
_entity.id
_entity.type
_entity.pdbx_description
1 polymer ?
#
loop_
_entity_poly.entity_id
_entity_poly.type
_entity_poly.pdbx_seq_one_letter_code
_entity_poly.pdbx_strand_id
1 'polypeptide(L)'
;EGYSVTQRRIIITGVQHDFENIKLAPEPEAGAEVMRQYTRAANSAMTIAAWLHHEGWEARPLTGPMASTLTMIPAAIAAGFGELGKHGSIINPEFGSSFRLSAILTDAPLPLSKPKSHGVDDFCSACRVCEDACPPFAILPEKKTVRGIKKWYVDFDKCLPFFNQHQGCGICIAVCPWSRPGVGLNLAEKLERKRNRVN
;
A
#
# COMPACT_ATOMS: atom_id res chain seq x y z
N GLU A 1 -5.66 9.55 -24.16
CA GLU A 1 -4.29 9.48 -24.73
C GLU A 1 -3.56 8.35 -24.01
N GLY A 2 -3.17 7.32 -24.78
CA GLY A 2 -2.49 6.13 -24.25
C GLY A 2 -1.06 6.47 -23.82
N TYR A 3 -0.75 6.27 -22.55
CA TYR A 3 0.62 6.33 -22.07
C TYR A 3 1.29 4.97 -22.29
N SER A 4 2.44 4.98 -22.94
CA SER A 4 3.26 3.79 -23.20
C SER A 4 4.39 3.69 -22.17
N VAL A 5 4.49 2.57 -21.46
CA VAL A 5 5.63 2.23 -20.62
C VAL A 5 6.60 1.40 -21.47
N THR A 6 7.80 1.91 -21.70
CA THR A 6 8.85 1.25 -22.48
C THR A 6 9.78 0.42 -21.62
N GLN A 7 9.97 0.79 -20.35
CA GLN A 7 10.85 0.12 -19.40
C GLN A 7 10.30 -1.25 -19.01
N ARG A 8 11.20 -2.24 -18.89
CA ARG A 8 10.86 -3.65 -18.65
C ARG A 8 10.79 -4.05 -17.18
N ARG A 9 11.24 -3.20 -16.28
CA ARG A 9 11.33 -3.45 -14.84
C ARG A 9 10.70 -2.33 -14.05
N ILE A 10 10.22 -2.66 -12.87
CA ILE A 10 9.75 -1.70 -11.89
C ILE A 10 10.39 -2.02 -10.53
N ILE A 11 10.95 -1.01 -9.90
CA ILE A 11 11.38 -1.06 -8.50
C ILE A 11 10.26 -0.43 -7.69
N ILE A 12 9.80 -1.11 -6.66
CA ILE A 12 8.81 -0.57 -5.70
C ILE A 12 9.55 -0.20 -4.43
N THR A 13 9.31 1.00 -3.95
CA THR A 13 9.80 1.48 -2.66
C THR A 13 8.66 1.92 -1.77
N GLY A 14 8.87 1.85 -0.47
CA GLY A 14 7.91 2.29 0.54
C GLY A 14 8.59 3.09 1.64
N VAL A 15 7.93 4.15 2.10
CA VAL A 15 8.36 4.93 3.26
C VAL A 15 7.26 4.89 4.31
N GLN A 16 7.63 4.51 5.53
CA GLN A 16 6.69 4.37 6.63
C GLN A 16 6.20 5.74 7.11
N HIS A 17 4.91 5.83 7.44
CA HIS A 17 4.37 6.97 8.18
C HIS A 17 4.78 6.90 9.65
N ASP A 18 4.87 8.05 10.29
CA ASP A 18 4.90 8.13 11.75
C ASP A 18 3.55 7.69 12.31
N PHE A 19 3.54 6.65 13.15
CA PHE A 19 2.31 6.09 13.69
C PHE A 19 1.60 7.07 14.61
N GLU A 20 2.35 7.87 15.41
CA GLU A 20 1.78 8.82 16.35
C GLU A 20 0.98 9.92 15.66
N ASN A 21 1.36 10.29 14.44
CA ASN A 21 0.63 11.24 13.61
C ASN A 21 -0.53 10.56 12.87
N ILE A 22 -0.31 9.39 12.26
CA ILE A 22 -1.36 8.69 11.50
C ILE A 22 -2.52 8.22 12.39
N LYS A 23 -2.26 7.82 13.63
CA LYS A 23 -3.32 7.41 14.57
C LYS A 23 -4.34 8.51 14.89
N LEU A 24 -4.00 9.77 14.61
CA LEU A 24 -4.88 10.92 14.78
C LEU A 24 -5.89 11.10 13.61
N ALA A 25 -5.84 10.23 12.59
CA ALA A 25 -6.78 10.30 11.48
C ALA A 25 -8.25 10.30 11.95
N PRO A 26 -9.10 11.22 11.46
CA PRO A 26 -8.94 12.05 10.26
C PRO A 26 -8.42 13.49 10.53
N GLU A 27 -7.78 13.75 11.64
CA GLU A 27 -7.31 15.09 12.02
C GLU A 27 -6.20 15.63 11.08
N PRO A 28 -6.01 16.95 11.00
CA PRO A 28 -5.05 17.58 10.09
C PRO A 28 -3.61 17.10 10.25
N GLU A 29 -3.21 16.68 11.45
CA GLU A 29 -1.89 16.14 11.74
C GLU A 29 -1.59 14.87 10.92
N ALA A 30 -2.60 13.99 10.78
CA ALA A 30 -2.49 12.81 9.94
C ALA A 30 -2.36 13.18 8.45
N GLY A 31 -3.08 14.21 8.02
CA GLY A 31 -2.95 14.77 6.66
C GLY A 31 -1.56 15.34 6.39
N ALA A 32 -1.03 16.10 7.33
CA ALA A 32 0.33 16.66 7.25
C ALA A 32 1.39 15.56 7.17
N GLU A 33 1.23 14.49 7.96
CA GLU A 33 2.12 13.32 7.91
C GLU A 33 2.07 12.63 6.54
N VAL A 34 0.88 12.46 5.98
CA VAL A 34 0.72 11.90 4.64
C VAL A 34 1.48 12.72 3.60
N MET A 35 1.37 14.05 3.62
CA MET A 35 2.08 14.94 2.69
C MET A 35 3.59 14.87 2.87
N ARG A 36 4.08 14.82 4.12
CA ARG A 36 5.50 14.62 4.42
C ARG A 36 6.02 13.32 3.81
N GLN A 37 5.28 12.23 3.92
CA GLN A 37 5.71 10.94 3.38
C GLN A 37 5.59 10.87 1.85
N TYR A 38 4.71 11.60 1.21
CA TYR A 38 4.75 11.76 -0.25
C TYR A 38 6.07 12.38 -0.71
N THR A 39 6.53 13.43 -0.03
CA THR A 39 7.82 14.08 -0.34
C THR A 39 8.98 13.12 -0.14
N ARG A 40 9.02 12.37 0.95
CA ARG A 40 10.07 11.38 1.21
C ARG A 40 10.07 10.25 0.18
N ALA A 41 8.89 9.73 -0.17
CA ALA A 41 8.75 8.69 -1.20
C ALA A 41 9.22 9.18 -2.58
N ALA A 42 8.87 10.42 -2.95
CA ALA A 42 9.32 11.03 -4.19
C ALA A 42 10.85 11.18 -4.22
N ASN A 43 11.44 11.71 -3.15
CA ASN A 43 12.90 11.87 -3.03
C ASN A 43 13.62 10.52 -3.13
N SER A 44 13.09 9.47 -2.48
CA SER A 44 13.64 8.11 -2.57
C SER A 44 13.66 7.61 -4.03
N ALA A 45 12.54 7.76 -4.74
CA ALA A 45 12.45 7.34 -6.13
C ALA A 45 13.39 8.14 -7.04
N MET A 46 13.51 9.46 -6.85
CA MET A 46 14.42 10.30 -7.62
C MET A 46 15.89 9.95 -7.37
N THR A 47 16.26 9.67 -6.12
CA THR A 47 17.63 9.28 -5.77
C THR A 47 18.02 7.95 -6.42
N ILE A 48 17.12 6.96 -6.37
CA ILE A 48 17.38 5.66 -7.01
C ILE A 48 17.45 5.80 -8.53
N ALA A 49 16.57 6.60 -9.13
CA ALA A 49 16.59 6.84 -10.57
C ALA A 49 17.86 7.56 -11.01
N ALA A 50 18.32 8.56 -10.26
CA ALA A 50 19.59 9.26 -10.54
C ALA A 50 20.79 8.30 -10.45
N TRP A 51 20.82 7.42 -9.47
CA TRP A 51 21.86 6.40 -9.36
C TRP A 51 21.83 5.43 -10.55
N LEU A 52 20.67 4.95 -10.97
CA LEU A 52 20.54 4.08 -12.15
C LEU A 52 21.01 4.78 -13.43
N HIS A 53 20.72 6.07 -13.60
CA HIS A 53 21.25 6.86 -14.71
C HIS A 53 22.78 6.98 -14.68
N HIS A 54 23.35 7.18 -13.49
CA HIS A 54 24.80 7.18 -13.33
C HIS A 54 25.44 5.85 -13.74
N GLU A 55 24.76 4.74 -13.47
CA GLU A 55 25.17 3.39 -13.89
C GLU A 55 24.88 3.08 -15.38
N GLY A 56 24.35 4.06 -16.13
CA GLY A 56 24.08 3.94 -17.56
C GLY A 56 22.75 3.30 -17.94
N TRP A 57 21.82 3.15 -16.99
CA TRP A 57 20.50 2.60 -17.24
C TRP A 57 19.43 3.68 -17.37
N GLU A 58 18.49 3.48 -18.29
CA GLU A 58 17.28 4.30 -18.29
C GLU A 58 16.47 4.07 -17.02
N ALA A 59 16.06 5.14 -16.36
CA ALA A 59 15.27 5.10 -15.15
C ALA A 59 14.30 6.28 -15.06
N ARG A 60 13.05 6.00 -14.75
CA ARG A 60 12.01 7.01 -14.63
C ARG A 60 11.31 6.89 -13.27
N PRO A 61 11.47 7.88 -12.37
CA PRO A 61 10.80 7.87 -11.08
C PRO A 61 9.30 8.19 -11.24
N LEU A 62 8.46 7.48 -10.48
CA LEU A 62 7.03 7.75 -10.32
C LEU A 62 6.82 8.40 -8.96
N THR A 63 6.72 9.71 -8.92
CA THR A 63 6.79 10.53 -7.71
C THR A 63 5.47 11.19 -7.31
N GLY A 64 4.44 11.08 -8.13
CA GLY A 64 3.19 11.79 -7.91
C GLY A 64 2.40 11.28 -6.70
N PRO A 65 1.62 12.17 -6.05
CA PRO A 65 0.72 11.78 -4.97
C PRO A 65 -0.40 10.85 -5.45
N MET A 66 -0.78 10.97 -6.70
CA MET A 66 -1.69 10.07 -7.40
C MET A 66 -0.90 9.35 -8.49
N ALA A 67 -1.04 8.05 -8.58
CA ALA A 67 -0.42 7.28 -9.66
C ALA A 67 -0.94 7.77 -11.01
N SER A 68 -0.20 8.66 -11.63
CA SER A 68 -0.59 9.27 -12.90
C SER A 68 -0.44 8.32 -14.08
N THR A 69 0.53 7.42 -14.01
CA THR A 69 0.92 6.57 -15.13
C THR A 69 0.65 5.10 -14.88
N LEU A 70 0.85 4.65 -13.64
CA LEU A 70 0.74 3.25 -13.24
C LEU A 70 0.13 3.13 -11.85
N THR A 71 -0.83 2.23 -11.69
CA THR A 71 -1.35 1.89 -10.36
C THR A 71 -0.32 1.04 -9.62
N MET A 72 0.26 1.58 -8.53
CA MET A 72 1.40 0.95 -7.83
C MET A 72 1.02 -0.29 -7.01
N ILE A 73 -0.22 -0.38 -6.50
CA ILE A 73 -0.64 -1.50 -5.63
C ILE A 73 -0.51 -2.87 -6.32
N PRO A 74 -0.99 -3.09 -7.55
CA PRO A 74 -0.80 -4.36 -8.24
C PRO A 74 0.68 -4.70 -8.45
N ALA A 75 1.50 -3.72 -8.82
CA ALA A 75 2.93 -3.90 -9.01
C ALA A 75 3.65 -4.24 -7.68
N ALA A 76 3.27 -3.60 -6.58
CA ALA A 76 3.80 -3.90 -5.26
C ALA A 76 3.45 -5.32 -4.79
N ILE A 77 2.23 -5.79 -5.05
CA ILE A 77 1.82 -7.17 -4.76
C ILE A 77 2.63 -8.16 -5.62
N ALA A 78 2.76 -7.89 -6.91
CA ALA A 78 3.56 -8.73 -7.82
C ALA A 78 5.04 -8.80 -7.42
N ALA A 79 5.58 -7.70 -6.89
CA ALA A 79 6.95 -7.64 -6.36
C ALA A 79 7.11 -8.29 -4.97
N GLY A 80 6.05 -8.82 -4.36
CA GLY A 80 6.10 -9.42 -3.02
C GLY A 80 6.23 -8.40 -1.89
N PHE A 81 5.94 -7.13 -2.16
CA PHE A 81 6.04 -6.06 -1.17
C PHE A 81 4.96 -6.15 -0.08
N GLY A 82 3.80 -6.72 -0.39
CA GLY A 82 2.69 -6.91 0.54
C GLY A 82 1.47 -7.53 -0.12
N GLU A 83 0.38 -7.60 0.63
CA GLU A 83 -0.92 -8.18 0.21
C GLU A 83 -2.04 -7.15 0.34
N LEU A 84 -3.12 -7.33 -0.41
CA LEU A 84 -4.27 -6.44 -0.35
C LEU A 84 -5.06 -6.64 0.96
N GLY A 85 -5.20 -5.59 1.74
CA GLY A 85 -6.04 -5.56 2.94
C GLY A 85 -7.52 -5.31 2.63
N LYS A 86 -8.41 -5.63 3.60
CA LYS A 86 -9.87 -5.39 3.49
C LYS A 86 -10.21 -3.93 3.20
N HIS A 87 -9.46 -2.99 3.74
CA HIS A 87 -9.61 -1.54 3.50
C HIS A 87 -9.15 -1.06 2.11
N GLY A 88 -8.79 -1.97 1.20
CA GLY A 88 -8.39 -1.62 -0.16
C GLY A 88 -6.96 -1.10 -0.33
N SER A 89 -6.21 -0.92 0.75
CA SER A 89 -4.78 -0.59 0.71
C SER A 89 -3.92 -1.85 0.85
N ILE A 90 -2.64 -1.75 0.48
CA ILE A 90 -1.67 -2.83 0.65
C ILE A 90 -1.20 -2.90 2.11
N ILE A 91 -0.96 -4.10 2.61
CA ILE A 91 -0.39 -4.37 3.93
C ILE A 91 0.96 -5.05 3.76
N ASN A 92 2.00 -4.45 4.32
CA ASN A 92 3.35 -4.98 4.43
C ASN A 92 3.59 -5.46 5.88
N PRO A 93 4.27 -6.58 6.13
CA PRO A 93 4.50 -7.07 7.49
C PRO A 93 5.28 -6.11 8.39
N GLU A 94 6.20 -5.33 7.81
CA GLU A 94 7.04 -4.39 8.56
C GLU A 94 6.32 -3.05 8.80
N PHE A 95 5.66 -2.51 7.77
CA PHE A 95 5.06 -1.18 7.80
C PHE A 95 3.54 -1.19 8.08
N GLY A 96 2.93 -2.36 8.14
CA GLY A 96 1.47 -2.48 8.16
C GLY A 96 0.84 -1.95 6.89
N SER A 97 -0.22 -1.17 7.01
CA SER A 97 -0.82 -0.41 5.91
C SER A 97 -0.42 1.08 5.92
N SER A 98 0.46 1.46 6.85
CA SER A 98 0.81 2.84 7.16
C SER A 98 2.13 3.25 6.49
N PHE A 99 2.12 3.38 5.16
CA PHE A 99 3.28 3.81 4.36
C PHE A 99 2.85 4.40 3.01
N ARG A 100 3.80 5.06 2.34
CA ARG A 100 3.64 5.55 0.97
C ARG A 100 4.52 4.78 0.02
N LEU A 101 3.92 4.39 -1.11
CA LEU A 101 4.64 3.79 -2.23
C LEU A 101 5.21 4.89 -3.13
N SER A 102 6.38 4.60 -3.68
CA SER A 102 6.87 5.19 -4.92
C SER A 102 7.48 4.09 -5.79
N ALA A 103 7.77 4.40 -7.02
CA ALA A 103 8.31 3.41 -7.93
C ALA A 103 9.30 4.02 -8.91
N ILE A 104 10.14 3.17 -9.48
CA ILE A 104 11.07 3.53 -10.55
C ILE A 104 10.90 2.53 -11.69
N LEU A 105 10.57 3.02 -12.87
CA LEU A 105 10.60 2.23 -14.09
C LEU A 105 12.03 2.23 -14.65
N THR A 106 12.57 1.08 -15.04
CA THR A 106 13.96 0.98 -15.51
C THR A 106 14.16 -0.20 -16.46
N ASP A 107 15.20 -0.13 -17.27
CA ASP A 107 15.69 -1.23 -18.10
C ASP A 107 16.87 -1.99 -17.48
N ALA A 108 17.34 -1.57 -16.31
CA ALA A 108 18.39 -2.27 -15.57
C ALA A 108 18.04 -3.76 -15.39
N PRO A 109 18.99 -4.69 -15.59
CA PRO A 109 18.76 -6.13 -15.57
C PRO A 109 18.63 -6.68 -14.14
N LEU A 110 17.65 -6.13 -13.40
CA LEU A 110 17.40 -6.52 -12.01
C LEU A 110 16.72 -7.89 -11.92
N PRO A 111 17.03 -8.71 -10.90
CA PRO A 111 16.30 -9.93 -10.63
C PRO A 111 14.85 -9.61 -10.27
N LEU A 112 13.92 -10.47 -10.72
CA LEU A 112 12.50 -10.32 -10.42
C LEU A 112 12.17 -10.94 -9.06
N SER A 113 11.50 -10.15 -8.22
CA SER A 113 10.86 -10.66 -7.02
C SER A 113 9.61 -11.48 -7.37
N LYS A 114 9.14 -12.29 -6.43
CA LYS A 114 7.91 -13.08 -6.58
C LYS A 114 6.88 -12.60 -5.56
N PRO A 115 5.57 -12.72 -5.87
CA PRO A 115 4.53 -12.49 -4.88
C PRO A 115 4.76 -13.32 -3.62
N LYS A 116 4.52 -12.72 -2.46
CA LYS A 116 4.71 -13.38 -1.16
C LYS A 116 3.45 -13.25 -0.33
N SER A 117 3.01 -14.36 0.27
CA SER A 117 1.88 -14.34 1.18
C SER A 117 2.34 -14.34 2.63
N HIS A 118 1.80 -13.40 3.39
CA HIS A 118 2.01 -13.24 4.83
C HIS A 118 0.76 -13.60 5.65
N GLY A 119 -0.32 -14.06 4.98
CA GLY A 119 -1.59 -14.41 5.60
C GLY A 119 -2.49 -13.21 5.90
N VAL A 120 -2.26 -12.09 5.23
CA VAL A 120 -3.10 -10.88 5.39
C VAL A 120 -4.55 -11.17 5.00
N ASP A 121 -4.75 -11.92 3.92
CA ASP A 121 -6.10 -12.25 3.44
C ASP A 121 -6.89 -13.06 4.46
N ASP A 122 -6.27 -14.09 5.04
CA ASP A 122 -6.88 -14.92 6.09
C ASP A 122 -7.19 -14.10 7.34
N PHE A 123 -6.26 -13.24 7.75
CA PHE A 123 -6.46 -12.33 8.87
C PHE A 123 -7.62 -11.38 8.62
N CYS A 124 -7.66 -10.74 7.45
CA CYS A 124 -8.71 -9.79 7.08
C CYS A 124 -10.09 -10.43 6.97
N SER A 125 -10.17 -11.74 6.69
CA SER A 125 -11.44 -12.47 6.63
C SER A 125 -12.18 -12.50 7.97
N ALA A 126 -11.43 -12.56 9.08
CA ALA A 126 -12.00 -12.56 10.43
C ALA A 126 -11.97 -11.16 11.09
N CYS A 127 -11.13 -10.25 10.60
CA CYS A 127 -10.96 -8.92 11.19
C CYS A 127 -11.99 -7.94 10.62
N ARG A 128 -12.64 -7.18 11.51
CA ARG A 128 -13.64 -6.16 11.16
C ARG A 128 -13.23 -4.74 11.55
N VAL A 129 -12.07 -4.55 12.15
CA VAL A 129 -11.67 -3.27 12.77
C VAL A 129 -11.79 -2.08 11.81
N CYS A 130 -11.29 -2.19 10.58
CA CYS A 130 -11.38 -1.11 9.60
C CYS A 130 -12.79 -0.93 9.01
N GLU A 131 -13.58 -2.00 8.95
CA GLU A 131 -14.98 -1.99 8.53
C GLU A 131 -15.84 -1.25 9.55
N ASP A 132 -15.73 -1.63 10.83
CA ASP A 132 -16.51 -1.04 11.92
C ASP A 132 -16.12 0.42 12.21
N ALA A 133 -14.87 0.80 11.95
CA ALA A 133 -14.38 2.15 12.14
C ALA A 133 -14.62 3.10 10.95
N CYS A 134 -15.16 2.61 9.83
CA CYS A 134 -15.37 3.43 8.63
C CYS A 134 -16.66 4.27 8.74
N PRO A 135 -16.60 5.62 8.91
CA PRO A 135 -17.80 6.42 9.12
C PRO A 135 -18.82 6.33 7.98
N PRO A 136 -18.44 6.37 6.69
CA PRO A 136 -19.38 6.20 5.59
C PRO A 136 -19.73 4.74 5.27
N PHE A 137 -19.28 3.74 6.06
CA PHE A 137 -19.53 2.33 5.82
C PHE A 137 -19.15 1.88 4.41
N ALA A 138 -18.01 2.36 3.92
CA ALA A 138 -17.54 2.11 2.57
C ALA A 138 -16.78 0.79 2.42
N ILE A 139 -16.25 0.23 3.53
CA ILE A 139 -15.48 -1.03 3.52
C ILE A 139 -16.46 -2.19 3.66
N LEU A 140 -16.51 -3.04 2.64
CA LEU A 140 -17.45 -4.15 2.63
C LEU A 140 -16.94 -5.35 3.44
N PRO A 141 -17.85 -6.09 4.13
CA PRO A 141 -17.49 -7.28 4.90
C PRO A 141 -16.98 -8.42 4.02
N GLU A 142 -17.42 -8.46 2.76
CA GLU A 142 -17.14 -9.53 1.81
C GLU A 142 -16.36 -9.04 0.58
N LYS A 143 -15.65 -9.99 -0.03
CA LYS A 143 -14.99 -9.75 -1.32
C LYS A 143 -15.99 -9.64 -2.45
N LYS A 144 -15.74 -8.74 -3.41
CA LYS A 144 -16.46 -8.65 -4.66
C LYS A 144 -15.62 -9.10 -5.85
N THR A 145 -16.26 -9.63 -6.88
CA THR A 145 -15.61 -9.88 -8.16
C THR A 145 -15.63 -8.60 -8.99
N VAL A 146 -14.43 -8.07 -9.24
CA VAL A 146 -14.24 -6.87 -10.03
C VAL A 146 -13.34 -7.20 -11.22
N ARG A 147 -13.85 -7.04 -12.43
CA ARG A 147 -13.14 -7.38 -13.67
C ARG A 147 -12.56 -8.81 -13.65
N GLY A 148 -13.36 -9.77 -13.18
CA GLY A 148 -12.99 -11.19 -13.11
C GLY A 148 -12.14 -11.59 -11.90
N ILE A 149 -11.72 -10.66 -11.05
CA ILE A 149 -10.87 -10.95 -9.87
C ILE A 149 -11.69 -10.78 -8.60
N LYS A 150 -11.78 -11.83 -7.77
CA LYS A 150 -12.39 -11.78 -6.43
C LYS A 150 -11.41 -11.15 -5.44
N LYS A 151 -11.76 -9.97 -4.92
CA LYS A 151 -10.90 -9.20 -4.01
C LYS A 151 -11.70 -8.41 -2.98
N TRP A 152 -11.04 -7.94 -1.94
CA TRP A 152 -11.58 -6.94 -1.03
C TRP A 152 -12.00 -5.69 -1.81
N TYR A 153 -13.10 -5.11 -1.41
CA TYR A 153 -13.70 -3.99 -2.13
C TYR A 153 -14.10 -2.88 -1.18
N VAL A 154 -13.76 -1.66 -1.56
CA VAL A 154 -14.21 -0.43 -0.92
C VAL A 154 -15.16 0.27 -1.87
N ASP A 155 -16.31 0.66 -1.37
CA ASP A 155 -17.30 1.45 -2.11
C ASP A 155 -16.82 2.91 -2.18
N PHE A 156 -16.23 3.26 -3.31
CA PHE A 156 -15.67 4.60 -3.51
C PHE A 156 -16.72 5.71 -3.55
N ASP A 157 -17.94 5.42 -3.97
CA ASP A 157 -19.03 6.41 -3.99
C ASP A 157 -19.41 6.83 -2.58
N LYS A 158 -19.24 5.94 -1.60
CA LYS A 158 -19.38 6.25 -0.18
C LYS A 158 -18.11 6.85 0.42
N CYS A 159 -16.95 6.35 0.06
CA CYS A 159 -15.67 6.75 0.64
C CYS A 159 -15.27 8.17 0.25
N LEU A 160 -15.33 8.52 -1.04
CA LEU A 160 -14.78 9.76 -1.57
C LEU A 160 -15.40 11.04 -0.99
N PRO A 161 -16.71 11.16 -0.80
CA PRO A 161 -17.28 12.38 -0.20
C PRO A 161 -16.70 12.64 1.19
N PHE A 162 -16.66 11.62 2.04
CA PHE A 162 -16.10 11.73 3.39
C PHE A 162 -14.58 11.97 3.35
N PHE A 163 -13.86 11.27 2.48
CA PHE A 163 -12.43 11.45 2.29
C PHE A 163 -12.09 12.91 1.90
N ASN A 164 -12.83 13.49 0.96
CA ASN A 164 -12.59 14.85 0.49
C ASN A 164 -12.94 15.89 1.56
N GLN A 165 -14.02 15.67 2.31
CA GLN A 165 -14.42 16.55 3.41
C GLN A 165 -13.33 16.69 4.49
N HIS A 166 -12.56 15.63 4.72
CA HIS A 166 -11.48 15.58 5.72
C HIS A 166 -10.09 15.72 5.11
N GLN A 167 -9.98 16.15 3.84
CA GLN A 167 -8.69 16.31 3.13
C GLN A 167 -7.80 15.05 3.17
N GLY A 168 -8.42 13.87 3.23
CA GLY A 168 -7.76 12.59 3.36
C GLY A 168 -8.06 11.91 4.69
N CYS A 169 -9.10 11.06 4.75
CA CYS A 169 -9.58 10.46 6.00
C CYS A 169 -8.56 9.59 6.73
N GLY A 170 -8.05 8.52 6.09
CA GLY A 170 -7.01 7.64 6.66
C GLY A 170 -7.40 6.77 7.87
N ILE A 171 -8.63 6.86 8.42
CA ILE A 171 -9.06 6.13 9.63
C ILE A 171 -8.81 4.62 9.50
N CYS A 172 -9.16 4.01 8.37
CA CYS A 172 -9.02 2.58 8.14
C CYS A 172 -7.56 2.10 8.19
N ILE A 173 -6.61 2.98 7.85
CA ILE A 173 -5.15 2.73 7.95
C ILE A 173 -4.69 2.88 9.40
N ALA A 174 -5.16 3.92 10.07
CA ALA A 174 -4.81 4.22 11.47
C ALA A 174 -5.23 3.12 12.44
N VAL A 175 -6.46 2.60 12.28
CA VAL A 175 -7.01 1.56 13.19
C VAL A 175 -6.52 0.15 12.84
N CYS A 176 -5.90 -0.05 11.68
CA CYS A 176 -5.49 -1.39 11.23
C CYS A 176 -4.50 -2.01 12.24
N PRO A 177 -4.76 -3.22 12.74
CA PRO A 177 -3.84 -3.88 13.68
C PRO A 177 -2.42 -4.06 13.13
N TRP A 178 -2.29 -4.26 11.81
CA TRP A 178 -0.98 -4.36 11.15
C TRP A 178 -0.18 -3.06 11.17
N SER A 179 -0.84 -1.91 11.28
CA SER A 179 -0.17 -0.60 11.29
C SER A 179 0.43 -0.23 12.65
N ARG A 180 0.08 -0.97 13.71
CA ARG A 180 0.62 -0.71 15.05
C ARG A 180 2.10 -1.11 15.11
N PRO A 181 2.98 -0.28 15.67
CA PRO A 181 4.41 -0.56 15.76
C PRO A 181 4.71 -1.94 16.37
N GLY A 182 5.53 -2.74 15.69
CA GLY A 182 5.95 -4.07 16.12
C GLY A 182 4.89 -5.19 16.00
N VAL A 183 3.65 -4.87 15.64
CA VAL A 183 2.56 -5.86 15.59
C VAL A 183 2.57 -6.65 14.28
N GLY A 184 2.84 -6.02 13.16
CA GLY A 184 2.72 -6.65 11.83
C GLY A 184 3.64 -7.86 11.66
N LEU A 185 4.91 -7.77 12.05
CA LEU A 185 5.86 -8.89 12.00
C LEU A 185 5.39 -10.07 12.88
N ASN A 186 4.94 -9.79 14.10
CA ASN A 186 4.40 -10.81 15.00
C ASN A 186 3.15 -11.50 14.43
N LEU A 187 2.27 -10.76 13.76
CA LEU A 187 1.10 -11.33 13.08
C LEU A 187 1.52 -12.23 11.92
N ALA A 188 2.45 -11.78 11.06
CA ALA A 188 2.95 -12.56 9.95
C ALA A 188 3.55 -13.89 10.41
N GLU A 189 4.41 -13.88 11.43
CA GLU A 189 4.99 -15.10 12.01
C GLU A 189 3.93 -16.06 12.56
N LYS A 190 2.95 -15.56 13.32
CA LYS A 190 1.87 -16.39 13.89
C LYS A 190 1.04 -17.04 12.79
N LEU A 191 0.71 -16.30 11.74
CA LEU A 191 -0.06 -16.81 10.61
C LEU A 191 0.74 -17.83 9.79
N GLU A 192 2.03 -17.61 9.60
CA GLU A 192 2.92 -18.59 8.95
C GLU A 192 3.00 -19.91 9.75
N ARG A 193 3.20 -19.83 11.06
CA ARG A 193 3.19 -21.02 11.94
C ARG A 193 1.86 -21.78 11.89
N LYS A 194 0.73 -21.04 11.82
CA LYS A 194 -0.59 -21.66 11.69
C LYS A 194 -0.73 -22.41 10.36
N ARG A 195 -0.33 -21.80 9.24
CA ARG A 195 -0.37 -22.44 7.92
C ARG A 195 0.49 -23.70 7.86
N ASN A 196 1.70 -23.66 8.42
CA ASN A 196 2.62 -24.81 8.44
C ASN A 196 2.15 -25.96 9.33
N ARG A 197 1.16 -25.75 10.21
CA ARG A 197 0.55 -26.83 11.03
C ARG A 197 -0.64 -27.52 10.36
N VAL A 198 -1.23 -26.88 9.37
CA VAL A 198 -2.41 -27.39 8.65
C VAL A 198 -2.02 -28.14 7.38
N ASN A 199 -0.82 -27.93 6.88
CA ASN A 199 -0.18 -28.69 5.77
C ASN A 199 0.67 -29.83 6.30
#